data_0ffcc619144a7658537c164cea4bb5a7
#
_entry.id   0ffcc619144a7658537c164cea4bb5a7
#
_cell.length_a   1.000
_cell.length_b   1.000
_cell.length_c   1.000
_cell.angle_alpha   90.00
_cell.angle_beta   90.00
_cell.angle_gamma   90.00
#
_symmetry.space_group_name_H-M   'P 1'
#
loop_
_entity.id
_entity.type
_entity.pdbx_description
1 polymer ?
#
loop_
_entity_poly.entity_id
_entity_poly.type
_entity_poly.pdbx_seq_one_letter_code
_entity_poly.pdbx_strand_id
1 'polypeptide(L)'
;KKLLALVVAAGFAVLSTGCVKIVKIGEESALTGKVEFNASDSVSGLWEEARANIEGKAVDLPVFLQEAGGDLKSLADKYGKYSMGTSGSISYAVKGSGTVLEVNQEKKAGFMIVKPDGYDGPEIIKIQIGSIYKGSSTRDTLDIIDYGNYTNQEEWAAVSQELHSKIDTDVIQAADPTSLSGKTITFVGTFTADGNDELLITAVDLEVQ
;
A
#
# COMPACT_ATOMS: atom_id res chain seq x y z
N LYS A 1 42.23 24.39 -52.04
CA LYS A 1 40.86 23.90 -51.74
C LYS A 1 40.86 22.55 -51.02
N LYS A 2 41.74 21.59 -51.40
CA LYS A 2 41.79 20.25 -50.73
C LYS A 2 42.39 20.27 -49.31
N LEU A 3 43.34 21.19 -49.07
CA LEU A 3 43.91 21.35 -47.72
C LEU A 3 42.90 21.95 -46.70
N LEU A 4 42.05 22.87 -47.19
CA LEU A 4 41.02 23.51 -46.32
C LEU A 4 39.94 22.52 -45.88
N ALA A 5 39.57 21.56 -46.78
CA ALA A 5 38.62 20.52 -46.47
C ALA A 5 39.14 19.51 -45.42
N LEU A 6 40.44 19.25 -45.38
CA LEU A 6 41.07 18.32 -44.44
C LEU A 6 41.13 18.92 -43.01
N VAL A 7 41.35 20.23 -42.89
CA VAL A 7 41.39 20.94 -41.60
C VAL A 7 40.00 21.03 -40.99
N VAL A 8 38.94 21.22 -41.82
CA VAL A 8 37.56 21.25 -41.34
C VAL A 8 37.10 19.86 -40.87
N ALA A 9 37.49 18.78 -41.58
CA ALA A 9 37.17 17.42 -41.18
C ALA A 9 37.88 17.00 -39.87
N ALA A 10 39.14 17.43 -39.67
CA ALA A 10 39.87 17.16 -38.41
C ALA A 10 39.30 17.96 -37.22
N GLY A 11 38.79 19.18 -37.45
CA GLY A 11 38.16 20.02 -36.42
C GLY A 11 36.82 19.45 -35.90
N PHE A 12 36.06 18.74 -36.75
CA PHE A 12 34.79 18.13 -36.35
C PHE A 12 34.97 16.84 -35.56
N ALA A 13 36.06 16.12 -35.76
CA ALA A 13 36.33 14.86 -35.02
C ALA A 13 36.74 15.08 -33.54
N VAL A 14 37.21 16.29 -33.19
CA VAL A 14 37.62 16.60 -31.79
C VAL A 14 36.47 17.08 -30.92
N LEU A 15 35.32 17.50 -31.48
CA LEU A 15 34.16 18.00 -30.72
C LEU A 15 33.18 16.92 -30.30
N SER A 16 33.40 15.64 -30.64
CA SER A 16 32.52 14.53 -30.32
C SER A 16 33.04 13.57 -29.22
N THR A 17 34.09 13.95 -28.50
CA THR A 17 34.45 13.23 -27.26
C THR A 17 33.55 13.62 -26.10
N GLY A 18 32.25 13.36 -26.24
CA GLY A 18 31.35 13.27 -25.10
C GLY A 18 31.81 12.08 -24.24
N CYS A 19 32.25 12.34 -23.03
CA CYS A 19 32.54 11.28 -22.04
C CYS A 19 31.26 10.53 -21.76
N VAL A 20 30.98 9.47 -22.52
CA VAL A 20 29.92 8.51 -22.14
C VAL A 20 30.48 7.65 -21.03
N LYS A 21 29.99 7.88 -19.82
CA LYS A 21 30.30 7.02 -18.67
C LYS A 21 29.26 5.91 -18.65
N ILE A 22 29.66 4.69 -18.97
CA ILE A 22 28.80 3.51 -18.90
C ILE A 22 28.79 3.06 -17.44
N VAL A 23 27.59 3.05 -16.83
CA VAL A 23 27.34 2.57 -15.48
C VAL A 23 26.49 1.33 -15.56
N LYS A 24 26.75 0.36 -14.71
CA LYS A 24 25.87 -0.80 -14.58
C LYS A 24 24.56 -0.37 -13.94
N ILE A 25 23.47 -1.01 -14.34
CA ILE A 25 22.15 -0.81 -13.73
C ILE A 25 22.27 -1.10 -12.23
N GLY A 26 21.88 -0.13 -11.37
CA GLY A 26 22.03 -0.20 -9.91
C GLY A 26 23.26 0.51 -9.33
N GLU A 27 24.15 1.12 -10.17
CA GLU A 27 25.30 1.91 -9.72
C GLU A 27 25.17 3.41 -10.05
N GLU A 28 23.98 3.87 -10.43
CA GLU A 28 23.72 5.27 -10.83
C GLU A 28 23.93 6.27 -9.69
N SER A 29 23.72 5.83 -8.44
CA SER A 29 23.96 6.61 -7.23
C SER A 29 25.42 7.06 -7.08
N ALA A 30 26.38 6.24 -7.55
CA ALA A 30 27.81 6.57 -7.54
C ALA A 30 28.15 7.75 -8.49
N LEU A 31 27.29 8.05 -9.48
CA LEU A 31 27.43 9.18 -10.41
C LEU A 31 26.73 10.42 -9.95
N THR A 32 25.55 10.28 -9.33
CA THR A 32 24.65 11.39 -9.01
C THR A 32 24.80 11.87 -7.58
N GLY A 33 25.48 11.09 -6.72
CA GLY A 33 25.54 11.35 -5.27
C GLY A 33 24.18 11.23 -4.58
N LYS A 34 23.15 10.76 -5.29
CA LYS A 34 21.83 10.50 -4.69
C LYS A 34 21.89 9.19 -3.92
N VAL A 35 21.45 9.23 -2.69
CA VAL A 35 21.19 8.02 -1.90
C VAL A 35 20.05 7.28 -2.61
N GLU A 36 20.27 6.00 -2.91
CA GLU A 36 19.24 5.16 -3.51
C GLU A 36 18.08 4.99 -2.53
N PHE A 37 16.85 5.17 -2.98
CA PHE A 37 15.67 5.00 -2.14
C PHE A 37 15.56 3.54 -1.69
N ASN A 38 15.45 3.33 -0.38
CA ASN A 38 15.22 2.03 0.23
C ASN A 38 13.85 2.01 0.91
N ALA A 39 12.90 1.32 0.29
CA ALA A 39 11.54 1.22 0.81
C ALA A 39 11.48 0.50 2.17
N SER A 40 12.32 -0.52 2.37
CA SER A 40 12.35 -1.29 3.62
C SER A 40 12.83 -0.45 4.79
N ASP A 41 13.91 0.32 4.62
CA ASP A 41 14.39 1.24 5.66
C ASP A 41 13.36 2.33 5.95
N SER A 42 12.73 2.87 4.89
CA SER A 42 11.69 3.89 5.01
C SER A 42 10.49 3.38 5.80
N VAL A 43 9.94 2.23 5.43
CA VAL A 43 8.77 1.64 6.10
C VAL A 43 9.10 1.17 7.51
N SER A 44 10.26 0.55 7.72
CA SER A 44 10.67 0.11 9.06
C SER A 44 10.76 1.28 10.05
N GLY A 45 11.24 2.44 9.58
CA GLY A 45 11.34 3.65 10.40
C GLY A 45 10.00 4.29 10.75
N LEU A 46 8.97 4.09 9.94
CA LEU A 46 7.65 4.72 10.14
C LEU A 46 6.54 3.73 10.58
N TRP A 47 6.85 2.43 10.73
CA TRP A 47 5.84 1.38 10.92
C TRP A 47 4.93 1.61 12.13
N GLU A 48 5.50 1.89 13.29
CA GLU A 48 4.71 2.14 14.52
C GLU A 48 3.86 3.43 14.40
N GLU A 49 4.42 4.47 13.78
CA GLU A 49 3.69 5.70 13.52
C GLU A 49 2.55 5.47 12.50
N ALA A 50 2.79 4.64 11.48
CA ALA A 50 1.78 4.27 10.50
C ALA A 50 0.61 3.51 11.14
N ARG A 51 0.88 2.54 12.01
CA ARG A 51 -0.16 1.84 12.77
C ARG A 51 -0.97 2.81 13.62
N ALA A 52 -0.30 3.64 14.42
CA ALA A 52 -0.96 4.63 15.27
C ALA A 52 -1.78 5.65 14.46
N ASN A 53 -1.28 6.09 13.29
CA ASN A 53 -1.99 6.99 12.39
C ASN A 53 -3.28 6.38 11.85
N ILE A 54 -3.26 5.09 11.47
CA ILE A 54 -4.44 4.37 10.99
C ILE A 54 -5.42 4.11 12.15
N GLU A 55 -4.95 3.64 13.30
CA GLU A 55 -5.78 3.39 14.48
C GLU A 55 -6.52 4.65 14.96
N GLY A 56 -5.80 5.78 14.99
CA GLY A 56 -6.34 7.07 15.45
C GLY A 56 -7.51 7.60 14.61
N LYS A 57 -7.63 7.19 13.35
CA LYS A 57 -8.71 7.58 12.43
C LYS A 57 -9.68 6.44 12.11
N ALA A 58 -9.42 5.22 12.60
CA ALA A 58 -10.23 4.06 12.30
C ALA A 58 -11.64 4.19 12.88
N VAL A 59 -12.63 4.11 12.00
CA VAL A 59 -14.06 4.11 12.35
C VAL A 59 -14.48 2.68 12.67
N ASP A 60 -15.37 2.54 13.63
CA ASP A 60 -16.01 1.24 13.90
C ASP A 60 -16.72 0.72 12.65
N LEU A 61 -16.38 -0.49 12.20
CA LEU A 61 -16.86 -1.03 10.94
C LEU A 61 -18.40 -1.16 10.86
N PRO A 62 -19.09 -1.69 11.87
CA PRO A 62 -20.55 -1.69 11.94
C PRO A 62 -21.17 -0.29 11.78
N VAL A 63 -20.62 0.70 12.47
CA VAL A 63 -21.07 2.10 12.36
C VAL A 63 -20.86 2.64 10.97
N PHE A 64 -19.66 2.42 10.40
CA PHE A 64 -19.33 2.83 9.04
C PHE A 64 -20.31 2.25 8.01
N LEU A 65 -20.57 0.95 8.06
CA LEU A 65 -21.45 0.26 7.12
C LEU A 65 -22.92 0.70 7.25
N GLN A 66 -23.39 0.91 8.48
CA GLN A 66 -24.74 1.45 8.73
C GLN A 66 -24.89 2.87 8.17
N GLU A 67 -23.90 3.75 8.38
CA GLU A 67 -23.94 5.10 7.85
C GLU A 67 -23.83 5.12 6.31
N ALA A 68 -23.04 4.23 5.72
CA ALA A 68 -22.86 4.13 4.28
C ALA A 68 -24.15 3.71 3.55
N GLY A 69 -24.98 2.86 4.20
CA GLY A 69 -26.25 2.41 3.65
C GLY A 69 -26.16 1.78 2.26
N GLY A 70 -25.03 1.06 1.98
CA GLY A 70 -24.73 0.46 0.68
C GLY A 70 -23.95 1.35 -0.29
N ASP A 71 -23.75 2.63 0.01
CA ASP A 71 -22.87 3.52 -0.79
C ASP A 71 -21.66 3.95 0.01
N LEU A 72 -20.59 3.15 -0.08
CA LEU A 72 -19.33 3.41 0.63
C LEU A 72 -18.71 4.75 0.26
N LYS A 73 -18.95 5.25 -0.95
CA LYS A 73 -18.37 6.51 -1.42
C LYS A 73 -19.06 7.74 -0.84
N SER A 74 -20.29 7.59 -0.34
CA SER A 74 -21.04 8.68 0.31
C SER A 74 -20.33 9.24 1.54
N LEU A 75 -19.46 8.45 2.16
CA LEU A 75 -18.69 8.81 3.36
C LEU A 75 -17.29 9.39 3.05
N ALA A 76 -16.98 9.64 1.78
CA ALA A 76 -15.65 10.12 1.36
C ALA A 76 -15.20 11.36 2.12
N ASP A 77 -16.06 12.37 2.20
CA ASP A 77 -15.75 13.66 2.85
C ASP A 77 -15.64 13.53 4.39
N LYS A 78 -16.25 12.49 4.97
CA LYS A 78 -16.28 12.32 6.42
C LYS A 78 -15.12 11.49 6.93
N TYR A 79 -14.81 10.39 6.26
CA TYR A 79 -13.88 9.36 6.73
C TYR A 79 -12.84 8.96 5.70
N GLY A 80 -13.02 9.36 4.43
CA GLY A 80 -12.21 8.90 3.33
C GLY A 80 -10.94 9.71 3.12
N LYS A 81 -9.96 9.06 2.51
CA LYS A 81 -8.78 9.72 1.95
C LYS A 81 -8.64 9.36 0.48
N TYR A 82 -8.48 10.37 -0.35
CA TYR A 82 -8.25 10.20 -1.78
C TYR A 82 -6.78 9.88 -2.04
N SER A 83 -6.51 8.89 -2.88
CA SER A 83 -5.15 8.44 -3.21
C SER A 83 -4.30 9.50 -3.94
N MET A 84 -4.94 10.52 -4.53
CA MET A 84 -4.30 11.61 -5.28
C MET A 84 -4.73 12.98 -4.73
N GLY A 85 -4.80 13.12 -3.43
CA GLY A 85 -5.19 14.37 -2.77
C GLY A 85 -6.68 14.62 -2.80
N THR A 86 -7.24 15.14 -3.92
CA THR A 86 -8.67 15.44 -4.08
C THR A 86 -9.37 14.53 -5.08
N SER A 87 -8.70 13.51 -5.59
CA SER A 87 -9.21 12.60 -6.63
C SER A 87 -8.59 11.22 -6.50
N GLY A 88 -9.03 10.29 -7.35
CA GLY A 88 -8.55 8.92 -7.37
C GLY A 88 -9.41 7.99 -6.53
N SER A 89 -8.83 6.89 -6.08
CA SER A 89 -9.50 5.91 -5.23
C SER A 89 -9.67 6.46 -3.82
N ILE A 90 -10.78 6.09 -3.17
CA ILE A 90 -11.07 6.50 -1.80
C ILE A 90 -10.73 5.32 -0.89
N SER A 91 -9.87 5.54 0.08
CA SER A 91 -9.52 4.55 1.10
C SER A 91 -10.00 5.00 2.48
N TYR A 92 -10.32 4.03 3.30
CA TYR A 92 -10.84 4.20 4.66
C TYR A 92 -10.04 3.41 5.66
N ALA A 93 -9.95 3.92 6.89
CA ALA A 93 -9.48 3.18 8.05
C ALA A 93 -10.68 2.72 8.88
N VAL A 94 -10.71 1.45 9.23
CA VAL A 94 -11.79 0.83 10.01
C VAL A 94 -11.21 -0.07 11.09
N LYS A 95 -12.01 -0.29 12.14
CA LYS A 95 -11.73 -1.26 13.20
C LYS A 95 -12.99 -2.01 13.58
N GLY A 96 -12.82 -3.21 14.11
CA GLY A 96 -13.97 -3.99 14.54
C GLY A 96 -13.57 -5.30 15.18
N SER A 97 -14.58 -6.04 15.60
CA SER A 97 -14.47 -7.43 16.02
C SER A 97 -15.42 -8.31 15.19
N GLY A 98 -15.15 -9.59 15.17
CA GLY A 98 -16.02 -10.52 14.47
C GLY A 98 -15.50 -11.96 14.47
N THR A 99 -16.36 -12.85 14.03
CA THR A 99 -16.05 -14.28 13.92
C THR A 99 -15.52 -14.59 12.53
N VAL A 100 -14.39 -15.27 12.45
CA VAL A 100 -13.84 -15.78 11.18
C VAL A 100 -14.68 -16.98 10.72
N LEU A 101 -15.36 -16.82 9.59
CA LEU A 101 -16.22 -17.88 9.01
C LEU A 101 -15.44 -18.84 8.13
N GLU A 102 -14.49 -18.30 7.35
CA GLU A 102 -13.71 -19.04 6.36
C GLU A 102 -12.29 -18.51 6.29
N VAL A 103 -11.34 -19.40 6.10
CA VAL A 103 -9.95 -19.08 5.76
C VAL A 103 -9.64 -19.71 4.42
N ASN A 104 -9.31 -18.89 3.42
CA ASN A 104 -9.01 -19.35 2.05
C ASN A 104 -7.60 -18.94 1.64
N GLN A 105 -6.72 -19.94 1.53
CA GLN A 105 -5.32 -19.79 1.10
C GLN A 105 -4.99 -20.64 -0.14
N GLU A 106 -5.99 -21.07 -0.90
CA GLU A 106 -5.77 -21.84 -2.15
C GLU A 106 -4.96 -21.04 -3.17
N LYS A 107 -5.07 -19.73 -3.14
CA LYS A 107 -4.32 -18.80 -3.99
C LYS A 107 -3.39 -17.92 -3.17
N LYS A 108 -2.33 -17.42 -3.82
CA LYS A 108 -1.40 -16.48 -3.19
C LYS A 108 -2.07 -15.20 -2.64
N ALA A 109 -3.16 -14.75 -3.26
CA ALA A 109 -4.03 -13.70 -2.73
C ALA A 109 -5.09 -14.31 -1.80
N GLY A 110 -4.64 -14.87 -0.69
CA GLY A 110 -5.51 -15.47 0.32
C GLY A 110 -6.32 -14.43 1.10
N PHE A 111 -7.44 -14.88 1.64
CA PHE A 111 -8.31 -14.04 2.48
C PHE A 111 -9.00 -14.89 3.56
N MET A 112 -9.47 -14.22 4.59
CA MET A 112 -10.46 -14.79 5.50
C MET A 112 -11.75 -13.98 5.43
N ILE A 113 -12.90 -14.66 5.55
CA ILE A 113 -14.22 -14.02 5.63
C ILE A 113 -14.56 -13.85 7.11
N VAL A 114 -14.93 -12.63 7.48
CA VAL A 114 -15.27 -12.28 8.85
C VAL A 114 -16.72 -11.81 8.90
N LYS A 115 -17.48 -12.37 9.83
CA LYS A 115 -18.78 -11.83 10.20
C LYS A 115 -18.56 -10.82 11.33
N PRO A 116 -18.73 -9.51 11.05
CA PRO A 116 -18.50 -8.49 12.07
C PRO A 116 -19.59 -8.55 13.15
N ASP A 117 -19.20 -8.27 14.38
CA ASP A 117 -20.13 -8.16 15.50
C ASP A 117 -20.98 -6.89 15.35
N GLY A 118 -22.29 -7.02 15.61
CA GLY A 118 -23.20 -5.87 15.53
C GLY A 118 -23.60 -5.42 14.13
N TYR A 119 -23.29 -6.23 13.10
CA TYR A 119 -23.71 -5.96 11.73
C TYR A 119 -24.19 -7.22 10.99
N ASP A 120 -25.37 -7.16 10.40
CA ASP A 120 -26.00 -8.24 9.63
C ASP A 120 -26.38 -7.80 8.21
N GLY A 121 -25.70 -6.78 7.64
CA GLY A 121 -25.89 -6.34 6.27
C GLY A 121 -25.34 -7.31 5.21
N PRO A 122 -25.54 -7.00 3.93
CA PRO A 122 -25.20 -7.89 2.82
C PRO A 122 -23.70 -7.89 2.47
N GLU A 123 -22.90 -6.95 2.98
CA GLU A 123 -21.51 -6.79 2.60
C GLU A 123 -20.66 -7.97 3.10
N ILE A 124 -19.80 -8.46 2.23
CA ILE A 124 -18.85 -9.51 2.55
C ILE A 124 -17.55 -8.88 3.01
N ILE A 125 -17.20 -9.11 4.27
CA ILE A 125 -15.96 -8.59 4.85
C ILE A 125 -14.86 -9.62 4.70
N LYS A 126 -13.84 -9.26 3.93
CA LYS A 126 -12.64 -10.07 3.70
C LYS A 126 -11.42 -9.37 4.28
N ILE A 127 -10.61 -10.10 5.03
CA ILE A 127 -9.28 -9.63 5.45
C ILE A 127 -8.23 -10.39 4.65
N GLN A 128 -7.28 -9.66 4.06
CA GLN A 128 -6.18 -10.24 3.28
C GLN A 128 -5.20 -10.97 4.19
N ILE A 129 -4.86 -12.22 3.84
CA ILE A 129 -3.95 -13.09 4.63
C ILE A 129 -2.96 -13.85 3.74
N GLY A 130 -2.90 -13.55 2.46
CA GLY A 130 -2.02 -14.24 1.53
C GLY A 130 -0.68 -13.53 1.34
N SER A 131 0.24 -14.19 0.61
CA SER A 131 1.54 -13.61 0.25
C SER A 131 1.47 -12.54 -0.85
N ILE A 132 0.30 -12.33 -1.45
CA ILE A 132 0.03 -11.26 -2.42
C ILE A 132 -1.15 -10.45 -1.92
N TYR A 133 -0.90 -9.18 -1.63
CA TYR A 133 -1.90 -8.19 -1.24
C TYR A 133 -2.36 -7.40 -2.47
N LYS A 134 -3.64 -7.06 -2.50
CA LYS A 134 -4.25 -6.23 -3.55
C LYS A 134 -4.47 -4.82 -3.04
N GLY A 135 -4.30 -3.87 -3.96
CA GLY A 135 -4.53 -2.46 -3.67
C GLY A 135 -3.38 -1.80 -2.93
N SER A 136 -3.61 -0.59 -2.47
CA SER A 136 -2.64 0.24 -1.74
C SER A 136 -3.30 1.00 -0.59
N SER A 137 -4.43 0.49 -0.09
CA SER A 137 -5.27 1.19 0.88
C SER A 137 -4.50 1.63 2.13
N THR A 138 -3.59 0.79 2.64
CA THR A 138 -2.77 1.12 3.80
C THR A 138 -1.92 2.36 3.54
N ARG A 139 -1.14 2.37 2.44
CA ARG A 139 -0.34 3.53 2.06
C ARG A 139 -1.21 4.76 1.81
N ASP A 140 -2.29 4.60 1.05
CA ASP A 140 -3.13 5.70 0.60
C ASP A 140 -3.94 6.33 1.74
N THR A 141 -4.11 5.61 2.85
CA THR A 141 -4.78 6.12 4.07
C THR A 141 -3.84 6.92 4.98
N LEU A 142 -2.51 6.71 4.92
CA LEU A 142 -1.56 7.37 5.80
C LEU A 142 -1.46 8.88 5.54
N ASP A 143 -1.51 9.69 6.62
CA ASP A 143 -1.30 11.14 6.55
C ASP A 143 0.16 11.55 6.70
N ILE A 144 0.99 10.63 7.19
CA ILE A 144 2.40 10.84 7.50
C ILE A 144 3.33 10.70 6.29
N ILE A 145 2.78 10.27 5.15
CA ILE A 145 3.52 10.17 3.88
C ILE A 145 2.77 10.92 2.78
N ASP A 146 3.53 11.50 1.86
CA ASP A 146 3.00 12.21 0.69
C ASP A 146 3.74 11.77 -0.56
N TYR A 147 3.01 11.61 -1.68
CA TYR A 147 3.57 11.23 -2.97
C TYR A 147 4.70 12.18 -3.42
N GLY A 148 4.56 13.46 -3.11
CA GLY A 148 5.57 14.49 -3.45
C GLY A 148 6.96 14.27 -2.83
N ASN A 149 7.07 13.41 -1.82
CA ASN A 149 8.33 13.05 -1.19
C ASN A 149 9.10 11.94 -1.94
N TYR A 150 8.49 11.37 -2.99
CA TYR A 150 9.07 10.28 -3.78
C TYR A 150 9.43 10.76 -5.18
N THR A 151 10.50 10.22 -5.75
CA THR A 151 11.03 10.66 -7.04
C THR A 151 10.15 10.20 -8.22
N ASN A 152 9.52 9.05 -8.08
CA ASN A 152 8.75 8.41 -9.15
C ASN A 152 7.70 7.43 -8.60
N GLN A 153 6.87 6.90 -9.52
CA GLN A 153 5.83 5.94 -9.16
C GLN A 153 6.37 4.58 -8.70
N GLU A 154 7.57 4.20 -9.07
CA GLU A 154 8.17 2.94 -8.65
C GLU A 154 8.54 2.99 -7.16
N GLU A 155 9.15 4.08 -6.69
CA GLU A 155 9.42 4.31 -5.28
C GLU A 155 8.11 4.34 -4.47
N TRP A 156 7.09 5.04 -4.98
CA TRP A 156 5.78 5.08 -4.35
C TRP A 156 5.10 3.71 -4.26
N ALA A 157 5.19 2.89 -5.32
CA ALA A 157 4.69 1.52 -5.33
C ALA A 157 5.47 0.62 -4.36
N ALA A 158 6.79 0.79 -4.29
CA ALA A 158 7.65 0.02 -3.39
C ALA A 158 7.29 0.23 -1.91
N VAL A 159 6.88 1.45 -1.52
CA VAL A 159 6.36 1.71 -0.15
C VAL A 159 5.13 0.85 0.15
N SER A 160 4.19 0.74 -0.79
CA SER A 160 3.00 -0.10 -0.59
C SER A 160 3.36 -1.58 -0.46
N GLN A 161 4.29 -2.06 -1.28
CA GLN A 161 4.73 -3.46 -1.24
C GLN A 161 5.44 -3.78 0.08
N GLU A 162 6.26 -2.85 0.58
CA GLU A 162 6.97 -3.04 1.84
C GLU A 162 6.02 -2.98 3.05
N LEU A 163 5.02 -2.08 3.02
CA LEU A 163 3.93 -2.08 4.02
C LEU A 163 3.20 -3.42 4.03
N HIS A 164 2.89 -4.00 2.87
CA HIS A 164 2.27 -5.33 2.78
C HIS A 164 3.17 -6.43 3.34
N SER A 165 4.48 -6.39 3.04
CA SER A 165 5.45 -7.34 3.58
C SER A 165 5.51 -7.27 5.12
N LYS A 166 5.51 -6.06 5.66
CA LYS A 166 5.50 -5.81 7.10
C LYS A 166 4.22 -6.30 7.75
N ILE A 167 3.07 -6.02 7.15
CA ILE A 167 1.76 -6.50 7.60
C ILE A 167 1.72 -8.04 7.59
N ASP A 168 2.16 -8.65 6.49
CA ASP A 168 2.18 -10.12 6.40
C ASP A 168 3.00 -10.71 7.52
N THR A 169 4.22 -10.23 7.72
CA THR A 169 5.15 -10.80 8.70
C THR A 169 4.72 -10.54 10.15
N ASP A 170 4.42 -9.29 10.49
CA ASP A 170 4.29 -8.85 11.88
C ASP A 170 2.86 -8.97 12.40
N VAL A 171 1.85 -9.00 11.51
CA VAL A 171 0.44 -9.03 11.90
C VAL A 171 -0.20 -10.38 11.54
N ILE A 172 -0.18 -10.72 10.25
CA ILE A 172 -0.95 -11.87 9.77
C ILE A 172 -0.30 -13.20 10.17
N GLN A 173 1.01 -13.38 9.89
CA GLN A 173 1.70 -14.62 10.22
C GLN A 173 1.86 -14.79 11.74
N ALA A 174 1.98 -13.68 12.48
CA ALA A 174 2.01 -13.71 13.94
C ALA A 174 0.71 -14.23 14.55
N ALA A 175 -0.43 -14.01 13.87
CA ALA A 175 -1.75 -14.50 14.32
C ALA A 175 -2.05 -15.96 13.90
N ASP A 176 -1.15 -16.62 13.15
CA ASP A 176 -1.37 -17.97 12.58
C ASP A 176 -2.71 -18.10 11.84
N PRO A 177 -2.84 -17.51 10.64
CA PRO A 177 -4.13 -17.39 9.94
C PRO A 177 -4.80 -18.74 9.66
N THR A 178 -4.03 -19.83 9.56
CA THR A 178 -4.56 -21.18 9.32
C THR A 178 -5.42 -21.71 10.48
N SER A 179 -5.19 -21.19 11.67
CA SER A 179 -5.89 -21.60 12.90
C SER A 179 -7.11 -20.74 13.25
N LEU A 180 -7.44 -19.71 12.45
CA LEU A 180 -8.42 -18.68 12.82
C LEU A 180 -9.88 -19.06 12.54
N SER A 181 -10.15 -20.05 11.70
CA SER A 181 -11.54 -20.44 11.39
C SER A 181 -12.35 -20.77 12.65
N GLY A 182 -13.48 -20.11 12.81
CA GLY A 182 -14.36 -20.21 13.98
C GLY A 182 -13.94 -19.38 15.19
N LYS A 183 -12.80 -18.70 15.15
CA LYS A 183 -12.35 -17.84 16.25
C LYS A 183 -12.89 -16.42 16.11
N THR A 184 -12.98 -15.74 17.26
CA THR A 184 -13.25 -14.30 17.31
C THR A 184 -11.94 -13.54 17.23
N ILE A 185 -11.93 -12.50 16.41
CA ILE A 185 -10.79 -11.59 16.24
C ILE A 185 -11.21 -10.15 16.45
N THR A 186 -10.27 -9.32 16.85
CA THR A 186 -10.33 -7.86 16.70
C THR A 186 -9.32 -7.43 15.66
N PHE A 187 -9.62 -6.36 14.95
CA PHE A 187 -8.71 -5.85 13.91
C PHE A 187 -8.81 -4.34 13.74
N VAL A 188 -7.71 -3.75 13.31
CA VAL A 188 -7.64 -2.42 12.70
C VAL A 188 -7.07 -2.59 11.30
N GLY A 189 -7.67 -1.95 10.30
CA GLY A 189 -7.21 -2.10 8.93
C GLY A 189 -7.75 -1.02 8.00
N THR A 190 -7.39 -1.16 6.74
CA THR A 190 -7.76 -0.22 5.68
C THR A 190 -8.34 -0.94 4.48
N PHE A 191 -9.23 -0.29 3.75
CA PHE A 191 -9.74 -0.79 2.50
C PHE A 191 -9.98 0.35 1.51
N THR A 192 -10.08 0.03 0.23
CA THR A 192 -10.47 0.97 -0.84
C THR A 192 -11.90 0.71 -1.26
N ALA A 193 -12.71 1.77 -1.36
CA ALA A 193 -14.08 1.67 -1.87
C ALA A 193 -14.05 1.51 -3.40
N ASP A 194 -14.15 0.29 -3.88
CA ASP A 194 -14.14 -0.04 -5.30
C ASP A 194 -15.54 -0.22 -5.92
N GLY A 195 -16.59 -0.07 -5.10
CA GLY A 195 -17.99 -0.14 -5.54
C GLY A 195 -18.56 -1.57 -5.58
N ASN A 196 -17.85 -2.56 -5.03
CA ASN A 196 -18.36 -3.92 -4.85
C ASN A 196 -18.97 -4.08 -3.45
N ASP A 197 -19.83 -5.10 -3.28
CA ASP A 197 -20.39 -5.49 -1.98
C ASP A 197 -19.36 -6.26 -1.12
N GLU A 198 -18.12 -6.36 -1.58
CA GLU A 198 -17.00 -6.98 -0.87
C GLU A 198 -16.02 -5.92 -0.38
N LEU A 199 -15.78 -5.87 0.93
CA LEU A 199 -14.72 -5.06 1.51
C LEU A 199 -13.47 -5.93 1.66
N LEU A 200 -12.40 -5.54 0.97
CA LEU A 200 -11.11 -6.23 1.05
C LEU A 200 -10.18 -5.43 1.97
N ILE A 201 -10.14 -5.83 3.23
CA ILE A 201 -9.40 -5.13 4.29
C ILE A 201 -7.96 -5.63 4.34
N THR A 202 -7.02 -4.71 4.46
CA THR A 202 -5.63 -4.96 4.82
C THR A 202 -5.46 -4.60 6.30
N ALA A 203 -5.30 -5.61 7.16
CA ALA A 203 -5.21 -5.41 8.60
C ALA A 203 -3.80 -4.95 9.01
N VAL A 204 -3.69 -3.83 9.72
CA VAL A 204 -2.44 -3.33 10.33
C VAL A 204 -2.31 -3.75 11.78
N ASP A 205 -3.39 -4.26 12.35
CA ASP A 205 -3.44 -4.91 13.66
C ASP A 205 -4.48 -6.02 13.65
N LEU A 206 -4.22 -7.12 14.34
CA LEU A 206 -5.10 -8.29 14.43
C LEU A 206 -4.80 -9.06 15.73
N GLU A 207 -5.82 -9.22 16.54
CA GLU A 207 -5.73 -9.99 17.80
C GLU A 207 -6.77 -11.09 17.81
N VAL A 208 -6.38 -12.26 18.32
CA VAL A 208 -7.27 -13.42 18.52
C VAL A 208 -7.75 -13.42 19.95
N GLN A 209 -9.06 -13.55 20.13
CA GLN A 209 -9.71 -13.57 21.44
C GLN A 209 -9.98 -15.00 21.91
#